data_28f9907e90ce3dacb10c171b107fd42e
#
_entry.id   28f9907e90ce3dacb10c171b107fd42e
#
_cell.length_a   1.000
_cell.length_b   1.000
_cell.length_c   1.000
_cell.angle_alpha   90.00
_cell.angle_beta   90.00
_cell.angle_gamma   90.00
#
_symmetry.space_group_name_H-M   'P 1'
#
loop_
_entity.id
_entity.type
_entity.pdbx_description
1 polymer ?
#
loop_
_entity_poly.entity_id
_entity_poly.type
_entity_poly.pdbx_seq_one_letter_code
_entity_poly.pdbx_strand_id
1 'polypeptide(L)'
;MTSTRQLAAIMFTDIVGYTEMMQNDEAKAVGIIKKYTANLDRIVSSHHGKVNNYYGDGSLCTFSSATDAVQCALELQQNLREAPSVPLRIGLHIGEVLFEEGKALGDGVNIASRIQTLGIANSVLLSAEIHDKIKNNPALSTASLGTFHFKNVSRPHEVFALATPGLAIPEKKQITGKLKTKPIAYRNFILIGLIGILAAFGLWTRMNNSKTTLASTEHAIAVLPFTDMSRQQDQAFFSDGLTEDIITQLAKIKAFKVTSRTSVMRYKHQDKSLKDIGEELGTQYILEGSVQVAGEMVRITAQLIQASTDEHLWAEKYDRPLKDIFAIQSDIATQIANALKANLSPAEHEQLQKKYTDNTEAYQLYLQGRYYWNQRGDESIRKGAEYFRQAIALDSNYALAYAGLGDTYLMYGVYSIDRPSACFPQAEMYIRKALELDPGLAEAYATLIDIQIHYYWDATKADSFFQKTMSLNPLYANAHHWYAEVCDMRKDFDQAIMHSRKAIEQEPYLGIINSQLATNYLYAGSYKEAEAQLLKTHEYDSTFAIPYYYLGILYAQEKQYARSIASMAKAKKLAPGRVRFICALGWAYGTAGDLQKAREIFNEALAIQQEKYVAAYDLAIGALGIG
;
A
#
# COMPACT_ATOMS: atom_id res chain seq x y z
N MET A 1 18.21 -16.28 25.32
CA MET A 1 17.15 -17.30 25.37
C MET A 1 17.33 -18.18 24.14
N THR A 2 17.38 -19.51 24.28
CA THR A 2 17.77 -20.43 23.21
C THR A 2 16.55 -20.69 22.30
N SER A 3 16.61 -20.22 21.04
CA SER A 3 15.69 -20.67 20.01
C SER A 3 16.04 -22.11 19.61
N THR A 4 15.07 -23.03 19.62
CA THR A 4 15.27 -24.44 19.26
C THR A 4 14.49 -24.74 17.96
N ARG A 5 15.21 -25.23 16.93
CA ARG A 5 14.61 -25.82 15.74
C ARG A 5 14.37 -27.29 15.92
N GLN A 6 13.18 -27.77 15.58
CA GLN A 6 12.88 -29.22 15.57
C GLN A 6 11.84 -29.55 14.50
N LEU A 7 11.93 -30.78 14.00
CA LEU A 7 10.94 -31.33 13.09
C LEU A 7 9.68 -31.71 13.89
N ALA A 8 8.50 -31.23 13.49
CA ALA A 8 7.25 -31.52 14.16
C ALA A 8 6.12 -31.76 13.16
N ALA A 9 5.11 -32.54 13.56
CA ALA A 9 3.83 -32.53 12.88
C ALA A 9 3.02 -31.33 13.40
N ILE A 10 2.53 -30.54 12.49
CA ILE A 10 1.87 -29.24 12.71
C ILE A 10 0.42 -29.40 12.35
N MET A 11 -0.47 -29.05 13.25
CA MET A 11 -1.92 -29.03 13.02
C MET A 11 -2.44 -27.60 13.14
N PHE A 12 -3.05 -27.12 12.07
CA PHE A 12 -3.82 -25.87 12.05
C PHE A 12 -5.31 -26.19 12.04
N THR A 13 -6.06 -25.51 12.88
CA THR A 13 -7.53 -25.67 12.96
C THR A 13 -8.20 -24.32 12.81
N ASP A 14 -9.47 -24.30 12.36
CA ASP A 14 -10.24 -23.08 12.18
C ASP A 14 -11.74 -23.38 12.09
N ILE A 15 -12.57 -22.54 12.72
CA ILE A 15 -14.03 -22.67 12.72
C ILE A 15 -14.59 -21.96 11.49
N VAL A 16 -15.18 -22.72 10.57
CA VAL A 16 -15.73 -22.19 9.32
C VAL A 16 -16.93 -21.29 9.59
N GLY A 17 -16.88 -20.04 9.09
CA GLY A 17 -17.99 -19.08 9.21
C GLY A 17 -18.15 -18.45 10.60
N TYR A 18 -17.13 -18.49 11.48
CA TYR A 18 -17.21 -17.94 12.83
C TYR A 18 -17.55 -16.45 12.85
N THR A 19 -16.95 -15.65 11.99
CA THR A 19 -17.25 -14.21 11.89
C THR A 19 -18.73 -13.94 11.55
N GLU A 20 -19.31 -14.72 10.66
CA GLU A 20 -20.73 -14.63 10.31
C GLU A 20 -21.63 -15.09 11.48
N MET A 21 -21.22 -16.15 12.19
CA MET A 21 -21.92 -16.58 13.42
C MET A 21 -21.91 -15.52 14.52
N MET A 22 -20.78 -14.84 14.73
CA MET A 22 -20.66 -13.74 15.69
C MET A 22 -21.56 -12.56 15.33
N GLN A 23 -21.72 -12.27 14.04
CA GLN A 23 -22.61 -11.19 13.59
C GLN A 23 -24.09 -11.52 13.73
N ASN A 24 -24.46 -12.81 13.55
CA ASN A 24 -25.85 -13.25 13.56
C ASN A 24 -26.35 -13.66 14.95
N ASP A 25 -25.50 -14.29 15.78
CA ASP A 25 -25.82 -14.77 17.13
C ASP A 25 -24.55 -14.90 17.97
N GLU A 26 -24.21 -13.82 18.67
CA GLU A 26 -22.99 -13.72 19.49
C GLU A 26 -22.99 -14.76 20.62
N ALA A 27 -24.14 -15.01 21.28
CA ALA A 27 -24.23 -15.95 22.39
C ALA A 27 -23.95 -17.40 21.92
N LYS A 28 -24.45 -17.76 20.76
CA LYS A 28 -24.19 -19.06 20.11
C LYS A 28 -22.72 -19.18 19.70
N ALA A 29 -22.13 -18.15 19.08
CA ALA A 29 -20.72 -18.15 18.66
C ALA A 29 -19.78 -18.26 19.87
N VAL A 30 -20.05 -17.56 20.98
CA VAL A 30 -19.31 -17.69 22.26
C VAL A 30 -19.46 -19.10 22.83
N GLY A 31 -20.63 -19.73 22.74
CA GLY A 31 -20.82 -21.13 23.14
C GLY A 31 -19.98 -22.10 22.31
N ILE A 32 -19.92 -21.89 20.98
CA ILE A 32 -19.14 -22.68 20.05
C ILE A 32 -17.63 -22.58 20.33
N ILE A 33 -17.09 -21.38 20.51
CA ILE A 33 -15.65 -21.20 20.80
C ILE A 33 -15.26 -21.81 22.16
N LYS A 34 -16.11 -21.71 23.18
CA LYS A 34 -15.87 -22.36 24.48
C LYS A 34 -15.84 -23.88 24.36
N LYS A 35 -16.78 -24.47 23.61
CA LYS A 35 -16.79 -25.91 23.35
C LYS A 35 -15.54 -26.35 22.59
N TYR A 36 -15.16 -25.59 21.56
CA TYR A 36 -13.97 -25.84 20.78
C TYR A 36 -12.70 -25.83 21.64
N THR A 37 -12.41 -24.75 22.37
CA THR A 37 -11.21 -24.61 23.20
C THR A 37 -11.11 -25.70 24.27
N ALA A 38 -12.19 -26.00 24.98
CA ALA A 38 -12.23 -27.02 26.03
C ALA A 38 -11.91 -28.43 25.47
N ASN A 39 -12.41 -28.76 24.26
CA ASN A 39 -12.11 -30.03 23.60
C ASN A 39 -10.70 -30.05 23.03
N LEU A 40 -10.24 -28.93 22.44
CA LEU A 40 -8.91 -28.84 21.85
C LEU A 40 -7.82 -29.11 22.90
N ASP A 41 -7.81 -28.40 24.01
CA ASP A 41 -6.78 -28.57 25.06
C ASP A 41 -6.73 -29.99 25.62
N ARG A 42 -7.89 -30.58 25.87
CA ARG A 42 -8.00 -31.92 26.39
C ARG A 42 -7.50 -32.98 25.40
N ILE A 43 -7.96 -32.89 24.12
CA ILE A 43 -7.67 -33.91 23.10
C ILE A 43 -6.23 -33.76 22.58
N VAL A 44 -5.72 -32.54 22.40
CA VAL A 44 -4.31 -32.33 22.00
C VAL A 44 -3.38 -32.90 23.06
N SER A 45 -3.66 -32.69 24.35
CA SER A 45 -2.85 -33.21 25.44
C SER A 45 -2.90 -34.74 25.53
N SER A 46 -4.08 -35.38 25.31
CA SER A 46 -4.23 -36.83 25.33
C SER A 46 -3.45 -37.54 24.19
N HIS A 47 -3.20 -36.83 23.08
CA HIS A 47 -2.38 -37.31 21.96
C HIS A 47 -0.94 -36.76 21.99
N HIS A 48 -0.41 -36.44 23.15
CA HIS A 48 0.99 -35.98 23.36
C HIS A 48 1.34 -34.71 22.53
N GLY A 49 0.34 -33.92 22.15
CA GLY A 49 0.49 -32.65 21.46
C GLY A 49 0.59 -31.46 22.40
N LYS A 50 0.94 -30.32 21.84
CA LYS A 50 0.96 -29.04 22.53
C LYS A 50 0.18 -28.01 21.71
N VAL A 51 -0.74 -27.28 22.35
CA VAL A 51 -1.35 -26.08 21.79
C VAL A 51 -0.34 -24.94 21.96
N ASN A 52 0.14 -24.40 20.85
CA ASN A 52 1.16 -23.35 20.84
C ASN A 52 0.55 -21.95 20.82
N ASN A 53 -0.48 -21.75 19.98
CA ASN A 53 -1.14 -20.46 19.81
C ASN A 53 -2.62 -20.62 19.51
N TYR A 54 -3.43 -19.69 20.02
CA TYR A 54 -4.81 -19.44 19.59
C TYR A 54 -4.85 -18.20 18.68
N TYR A 55 -5.57 -18.29 17.57
CA TYR A 55 -5.76 -17.21 16.59
C TYR A 55 -7.26 -16.92 16.42
N GLY A 56 -7.87 -16.33 17.43
CA GLY A 56 -9.32 -16.07 17.42
C GLY A 56 -10.13 -17.37 17.39
N ASP A 57 -10.66 -17.73 16.23
CA ASP A 57 -11.47 -18.94 15.95
C ASP A 57 -10.65 -20.16 15.51
N GLY A 58 -9.33 -20.05 15.45
CA GLY A 58 -8.42 -21.13 15.07
C GLY A 58 -7.30 -21.36 16.08
N SER A 59 -6.52 -22.42 15.87
CA SER A 59 -5.35 -22.72 16.69
C SER A 59 -4.23 -23.39 15.94
N LEU A 60 -3.02 -23.28 16.49
CA LEU A 60 -1.80 -23.96 16.06
C LEU A 60 -1.37 -24.96 17.14
N CYS A 61 -1.29 -26.24 16.77
CA CYS A 61 -0.82 -27.31 17.64
C CYS A 61 0.38 -28.02 17.00
N THR A 62 1.27 -28.56 17.84
CA THR A 62 2.43 -29.33 17.37
C THR A 62 2.50 -30.67 18.09
N PHE A 63 3.00 -31.69 17.35
CA PHE A 63 3.15 -33.07 17.82
C PHE A 63 4.50 -33.59 17.40
N SER A 64 5.04 -34.50 18.19
CA SER A 64 6.27 -35.24 17.86
C SER A 64 6.02 -36.38 16.84
N SER A 65 4.77 -36.81 16.70
CA SER A 65 4.32 -37.90 15.83
C SER A 65 3.23 -37.48 14.85
N ALA A 66 3.38 -37.82 13.56
CA ALA A 66 2.35 -37.62 12.56
C ALA A 66 1.07 -38.44 12.85
N THR A 67 1.22 -39.64 13.38
CA THR A 67 0.11 -40.51 13.73
C THR A 67 -0.72 -39.93 14.85
N ASP A 68 -0.07 -39.38 15.88
CA ASP A 68 -0.77 -38.72 17.01
C ASP A 68 -1.51 -37.48 16.55
N ALA A 69 -0.91 -36.68 15.65
CA ALA A 69 -1.56 -35.52 15.06
C ALA A 69 -2.81 -35.87 14.26
N VAL A 70 -2.78 -36.95 13.47
CA VAL A 70 -3.92 -37.42 12.68
C VAL A 70 -5.01 -38.01 13.58
N GLN A 71 -4.65 -38.79 14.60
CA GLN A 71 -5.62 -39.35 15.55
C GLN A 71 -6.27 -38.25 16.39
N CYS A 72 -5.49 -37.25 16.81
CA CYS A 72 -6.01 -36.05 17.47
C CYS A 72 -7.04 -35.32 16.58
N ALA A 73 -6.71 -35.10 15.29
CA ALA A 73 -7.60 -34.45 14.35
C ALA A 73 -8.93 -35.21 14.15
N LEU A 74 -8.86 -36.54 14.10
CA LEU A 74 -10.05 -37.41 14.02
C LEU A 74 -10.92 -37.31 15.26
N GLU A 75 -10.33 -37.44 16.44
CA GLU A 75 -11.06 -37.36 17.71
C GLU A 75 -11.69 -35.98 17.90
N LEU A 76 -10.98 -34.90 17.53
CA LEU A 76 -11.53 -33.54 17.54
C LEU A 76 -12.78 -33.44 16.64
N GLN A 77 -12.70 -33.92 15.39
CA GLN A 77 -13.83 -33.88 14.46
C GLN A 77 -15.03 -34.69 14.95
N GLN A 78 -14.79 -35.82 15.63
CA GLN A 78 -15.85 -36.66 16.20
C GLN A 78 -16.54 -35.96 17.38
N ASN A 79 -15.77 -35.44 18.34
CA ASN A 79 -16.32 -34.79 19.54
C ASN A 79 -17.04 -33.46 19.22
N LEU A 80 -16.58 -32.74 18.20
CA LEU A 80 -17.13 -31.43 17.84
C LEU A 80 -18.37 -31.53 16.92
N ARG A 81 -18.73 -32.73 16.46
CA ARG A 81 -19.99 -32.96 15.72
C ARG A 81 -21.23 -32.96 16.56
N GLU A 82 -21.15 -33.36 17.83
CA GLU A 82 -22.30 -33.37 18.73
C GLU A 82 -22.82 -31.95 18.94
N ALA A 83 -24.13 -31.86 19.23
CA ALA A 83 -24.79 -30.56 19.42
C ALA A 83 -24.28 -29.84 20.67
N PRO A 84 -24.03 -28.53 20.64
CA PRO A 84 -23.97 -27.67 19.45
C PRO A 84 -22.73 -28.01 18.57
N SER A 85 -22.95 -28.34 17.29
CA SER A 85 -21.86 -28.73 16.40
C SER A 85 -20.94 -27.57 16.07
N VAL A 86 -19.61 -27.85 16.04
CA VAL A 86 -18.58 -26.87 15.68
C VAL A 86 -18.09 -27.21 14.26
N PRO A 87 -18.30 -26.35 13.25
CA PRO A 87 -17.90 -26.59 11.88
C PRO A 87 -16.39 -26.37 11.70
N LEU A 88 -15.58 -27.33 12.16
CA LEU A 88 -14.12 -27.23 12.17
C LEU A 88 -13.50 -27.72 10.85
N ARG A 89 -12.47 -27.05 10.36
CA ARG A 89 -11.57 -27.53 9.31
C ARG A 89 -10.14 -27.63 9.86
N ILE A 90 -9.43 -28.68 9.45
CA ILE A 90 -8.09 -29.00 9.99
C ILE A 90 -7.12 -29.22 8.83
N GLY A 91 -5.91 -28.66 8.93
CA GLY A 91 -4.78 -28.87 8.02
C GLY A 91 -3.56 -29.40 8.76
N LEU A 92 -2.91 -30.44 8.24
CA LEU A 92 -1.78 -31.13 8.84
C LEU A 92 -0.57 -31.15 7.88
N HIS A 93 0.63 -30.84 8.40
CA HIS A 93 1.89 -30.87 7.68
C HIS A 93 3.05 -31.28 8.61
N ILE A 94 4.11 -31.88 8.06
CA ILE A 94 5.37 -32.12 8.78
C ILE A 94 6.40 -31.11 8.24
N GLY A 95 6.98 -30.32 9.15
CA GLY A 95 8.00 -29.36 8.79
C GLY A 95 8.86 -28.93 9.97
N GLU A 96 9.93 -28.20 9.67
CA GLU A 96 10.75 -27.58 10.70
C GLU A 96 9.98 -26.44 11.38
N VAL A 97 10.03 -26.42 12.70
CA VAL A 97 9.42 -25.39 13.55
C VAL A 97 10.50 -24.79 14.43
N LEU A 98 10.59 -23.47 14.42
CA LEU A 98 11.37 -22.67 15.34
C LEU A 98 10.50 -22.30 16.53
N PHE A 99 10.91 -22.70 17.74
CA PHE A 99 10.24 -22.30 18.97
C PHE A 99 11.00 -21.15 19.62
N GLU A 100 10.34 -20.00 19.73
CA GLU A 100 10.87 -18.79 20.34
C GLU A 100 9.81 -18.18 21.27
N GLU A 101 10.14 -17.96 22.52
CA GLU A 101 9.22 -17.41 23.56
C GLU A 101 7.84 -18.10 23.63
N GLY A 102 7.82 -19.42 23.39
CA GLY A 102 6.58 -20.21 23.39
C GLY A 102 5.77 -20.15 22.10
N LYS A 103 6.19 -19.38 21.11
CA LYS A 103 5.58 -19.31 19.77
C LYS A 103 6.26 -20.30 18.81
N ALA A 104 5.47 -20.87 17.91
CA ALA A 104 5.94 -21.75 16.86
C ALA A 104 5.95 -21.00 15.53
N LEU A 105 7.12 -20.90 14.89
CA LEU A 105 7.36 -20.15 13.66
C LEU A 105 8.05 -21.05 12.62
N GLY A 106 7.96 -20.72 11.32
CA GLY A 106 8.68 -21.41 10.24
C GLY A 106 7.82 -21.77 9.04
N ASP A 107 8.47 -22.20 7.95
CA ASP A 107 7.80 -22.55 6.69
C ASP A 107 6.79 -23.69 6.87
N GLY A 108 7.07 -24.66 7.72
CA GLY A 108 6.13 -25.75 8.02
C GLY A 108 4.81 -25.25 8.60
N VAL A 109 4.85 -24.21 9.43
CA VAL A 109 3.65 -23.56 10.01
C VAL A 109 2.82 -22.90 8.91
N ASN A 110 3.50 -22.19 7.98
CA ASN A 110 2.83 -21.55 6.85
C ASN A 110 2.17 -22.57 5.92
N ILE A 111 2.83 -23.70 5.62
CA ILE A 111 2.28 -24.74 4.76
C ILE A 111 1.06 -25.40 5.42
N ALA A 112 1.12 -25.73 6.72
CA ALA A 112 -0.02 -26.29 7.45
C ALA A 112 -1.25 -25.36 7.43
N SER A 113 -1.05 -24.07 7.63
CA SER A 113 -2.09 -23.04 7.52
C SER A 113 -2.70 -22.97 6.10
N ARG A 114 -1.87 -23.04 5.05
CA ARG A 114 -2.34 -23.05 3.65
C ARG A 114 -3.16 -24.31 3.31
N ILE A 115 -2.72 -25.47 3.80
CA ILE A 115 -3.48 -26.73 3.63
C ILE A 115 -4.84 -26.60 4.33
N GLN A 116 -4.88 -26.08 5.56
CA GLN A 116 -6.13 -25.85 6.28
C GLN A 116 -7.11 -24.95 5.51
N THR A 117 -6.62 -23.90 4.83
CA THR A 117 -7.49 -22.98 4.07
C THR A 117 -8.18 -23.62 2.86
N LEU A 118 -7.68 -24.75 2.35
CA LEU A 118 -8.34 -25.52 1.29
C LEU A 118 -9.53 -26.31 1.82
N GLY A 119 -9.58 -26.54 3.15
CA GLY A 119 -10.62 -27.32 3.80
C GLY A 119 -12.00 -26.66 3.80
N ILE A 120 -13.02 -27.50 3.95
CA ILE A 120 -14.41 -27.14 4.25
C ILE A 120 -14.78 -27.60 5.67
N ALA A 121 -15.92 -27.19 6.18
CA ALA A 121 -16.40 -27.67 7.48
C ALA A 121 -16.37 -29.20 7.56
N ASN A 122 -15.90 -29.72 8.69
CA ASN A 122 -15.73 -31.15 8.97
C ASN A 122 -14.70 -31.89 8.08
N SER A 123 -13.75 -31.17 7.48
CA SER A 123 -12.65 -31.79 6.69
C SER A 123 -11.35 -31.84 7.50
N VAL A 124 -10.51 -32.85 7.20
CA VAL A 124 -9.12 -32.97 7.66
C VAL A 124 -8.25 -33.17 6.42
N LEU A 125 -7.35 -32.20 6.17
CA LEU A 125 -6.46 -32.18 5.01
C LEU A 125 -5.03 -32.44 5.44
N LEU A 126 -4.29 -33.16 4.64
CA LEU A 126 -2.95 -33.66 4.92
C LEU A 126 -1.99 -33.28 3.80
N SER A 127 -0.77 -32.92 4.13
CA SER A 127 0.31 -32.88 3.14
C SER A 127 0.77 -34.30 2.77
N ALA A 128 1.50 -34.43 1.66
CA ALA A 128 2.12 -35.70 1.23
C ALA A 128 3.01 -36.31 2.32
N GLU A 129 3.73 -35.46 3.07
CA GLU A 129 4.62 -35.90 4.15
C GLU A 129 3.85 -36.56 5.31
N ILE A 130 2.67 -36.08 5.65
CA ILE A 130 1.76 -36.72 6.63
C ILE A 130 1.17 -37.99 6.03
N HIS A 131 0.67 -37.93 4.77
CA HIS A 131 0.10 -39.08 4.07
C HIS A 131 1.09 -40.26 4.05
N ASP A 132 2.35 -40.03 3.71
CA ASP A 132 3.37 -41.06 3.63
C ASP A 132 3.64 -41.75 4.99
N LYS A 133 3.44 -41.08 6.11
CA LYS A 133 3.57 -41.66 7.44
C LYS A 133 2.40 -42.53 7.87
N ILE A 134 1.21 -42.29 7.31
CA ILE A 134 -0.02 -42.97 7.73
C ILE A 134 -0.58 -43.97 6.69
N LYS A 135 -0.12 -43.95 5.43
CA LYS A 135 -0.67 -44.74 4.30
C LYS A 135 -0.72 -46.24 4.53
N ASN A 136 0.12 -46.77 5.40
CA ASN A 136 0.16 -48.20 5.75
C ASN A 136 -0.80 -48.57 6.90
N ASN A 137 -1.50 -47.61 7.48
CA ASN A 137 -2.49 -47.87 8.53
C ASN A 137 -3.86 -48.16 7.91
N PRO A 138 -4.39 -49.41 8.00
CA PRO A 138 -5.64 -49.80 7.33
C PRO A 138 -6.87 -49.06 7.89
N ALA A 139 -6.77 -48.46 9.06
CA ALA A 139 -7.86 -47.68 9.64
C ALA A 139 -7.94 -46.23 9.12
N LEU A 140 -6.94 -45.78 8.34
CA LEU A 140 -6.82 -44.40 7.87
C LEU A 140 -6.81 -44.38 6.32
N SER A 141 -7.98 -44.22 5.71
CA SER A 141 -8.07 -44.02 4.28
C SER A 141 -7.92 -42.54 3.89
N THR A 142 -7.28 -42.28 2.73
CA THR A 142 -7.05 -40.94 2.23
C THR A 142 -7.45 -40.82 0.76
N ALA A 143 -7.87 -39.63 0.33
CA ALA A 143 -8.17 -39.29 -1.05
C ALA A 143 -7.29 -38.14 -1.53
N SER A 144 -6.58 -38.29 -2.66
CA SER A 144 -5.78 -37.20 -3.23
C SER A 144 -6.70 -36.10 -3.79
N LEU A 145 -6.42 -34.87 -3.39
CA LEU A 145 -7.07 -33.68 -3.93
C LEU A 145 -6.26 -33.07 -5.09
N GLY A 146 -5.03 -33.56 -5.31
CA GLY A 146 -4.10 -33.08 -6.33
C GLY A 146 -3.00 -32.20 -5.80
N THR A 147 -2.22 -31.58 -6.70
CA THR A 147 -1.06 -30.77 -6.39
C THR A 147 -1.37 -29.29 -6.42
N PHE A 148 -0.95 -28.57 -5.40
CA PHE A 148 -1.24 -27.15 -5.20
C PHE A 148 0.06 -26.33 -5.11
N HIS A 149 0.02 -25.14 -5.72
CA HIS A 149 1.07 -24.12 -5.59
C HIS A 149 0.62 -23.09 -4.55
N PHE A 150 1.24 -23.10 -3.40
CA PHE A 150 0.94 -22.11 -2.35
C PHE A 150 1.73 -20.81 -2.58
N LYS A 151 1.12 -19.67 -2.26
CA LYS A 151 1.79 -18.37 -2.34
C LYS A 151 2.98 -18.36 -1.38
N ASN A 152 4.15 -17.97 -1.85
CA ASN A 152 5.42 -17.91 -1.10
C ASN A 152 5.95 -19.28 -0.65
N VAL A 153 5.62 -20.37 -1.35
CA VAL A 153 6.18 -21.69 -1.16
C VAL A 153 6.83 -22.13 -2.46
N SER A 154 8.12 -22.41 -2.44
CA SER A 154 8.95 -22.64 -3.65
C SER A 154 8.61 -23.94 -4.40
N ARG A 155 8.02 -24.92 -3.74
CA ARG A 155 7.68 -26.24 -4.33
C ARG A 155 6.18 -26.50 -4.26
N PRO A 156 5.62 -27.16 -5.28
CA PRO A 156 4.23 -27.62 -5.22
C PRO A 156 4.06 -28.72 -4.16
N HIS A 157 2.93 -28.71 -3.47
CA HIS A 157 2.58 -29.72 -2.47
C HIS A 157 1.37 -30.51 -2.90
N GLU A 158 1.44 -31.84 -2.86
CA GLU A 158 0.29 -32.69 -3.01
C GLU A 158 -0.49 -32.73 -1.70
N VAL A 159 -1.82 -32.56 -1.79
CA VAL A 159 -2.71 -32.52 -0.64
C VAL A 159 -3.71 -33.66 -0.71
N PHE A 160 -3.91 -34.31 0.43
CA PHE A 160 -4.85 -35.42 0.61
C PHE A 160 -5.95 -35.01 1.60
N ALA A 161 -7.14 -35.51 1.40
CA ALA A 161 -8.20 -35.48 2.42
C ALA A 161 -8.22 -36.81 3.16
N LEU A 162 -8.42 -36.78 4.47
CA LEU A 162 -8.70 -37.98 5.24
C LEU A 162 -10.13 -38.45 4.89
N ALA A 163 -10.27 -39.69 4.40
CA ALA A 163 -11.51 -40.25 3.87
C ALA A 163 -12.19 -41.21 4.86
N THR A 164 -12.04 -40.98 6.14
CA THR A 164 -12.70 -41.73 7.21
C THR A 164 -14.20 -41.41 7.24
N PRO A 165 -15.09 -42.42 7.47
CA PRO A 165 -16.54 -42.17 7.53
C PRO A 165 -16.91 -41.04 8.45
N GLY A 166 -17.66 -40.09 7.87
CA GLY A 166 -18.12 -38.90 8.58
C GLY A 166 -17.25 -37.66 8.41
N LEU A 167 -16.11 -37.70 7.75
CA LEU A 167 -15.36 -36.50 7.36
C LEU A 167 -15.82 -36.02 5.99
N ALA A 168 -15.79 -34.73 5.78
CA ALA A 168 -16.10 -34.11 4.50
C ALA A 168 -14.84 -34.08 3.61
N ILE A 169 -14.99 -34.50 2.36
CA ILE A 169 -13.95 -34.41 1.34
C ILE A 169 -14.30 -33.25 0.40
N PRO A 170 -13.47 -32.20 0.32
CA PRO A 170 -13.73 -31.07 -0.57
C PRO A 170 -13.79 -31.49 -2.05
N GLU A 171 -14.79 -31.06 -2.79
CA GLU A 171 -14.86 -31.25 -4.24
C GLU A 171 -13.90 -30.28 -4.96
N LYS A 172 -13.38 -30.71 -6.13
CA LYS A 172 -12.47 -29.85 -6.93
C LYS A 172 -13.05 -28.46 -7.24
N LYS A 173 -14.38 -28.34 -7.41
CA LYS A 173 -15.05 -27.04 -7.62
C LYS A 173 -15.01 -26.12 -6.42
N GLN A 174 -15.01 -26.66 -5.22
CA GLN A 174 -14.94 -25.88 -3.95
C GLN A 174 -13.53 -25.38 -3.66
N ILE A 175 -12.52 -26.07 -4.21
CA ILE A 175 -11.10 -25.73 -4.04
C ILE A 175 -10.62 -24.77 -5.15
N THR A 176 -11.08 -24.95 -6.41
CA THR A 176 -10.63 -24.14 -7.56
C THR A 176 -11.05 -22.67 -7.52
N GLY A 177 -12.06 -22.29 -6.74
CA GLY A 177 -12.42 -20.89 -6.50
C GLY A 177 -11.36 -20.11 -5.70
N LYS A 178 -10.40 -20.80 -5.08
CA LYS A 178 -9.37 -20.20 -4.22
C LYS A 178 -7.95 -20.21 -4.80
N LEU A 179 -7.71 -20.88 -5.94
CA LEU A 179 -6.38 -21.03 -6.55
C LEU A 179 -6.43 -20.92 -8.08
N LYS A 180 -5.55 -20.10 -8.67
CA LYS A 180 -5.37 -20.03 -10.13
C LYS A 180 -4.63 -21.29 -10.61
N THR A 181 -5.34 -22.23 -11.24
CA THR A 181 -4.74 -23.39 -11.91
C THR A 181 -4.31 -23.03 -13.33
N LYS A 182 -3.05 -23.36 -13.70
CA LYS A 182 -2.66 -23.39 -15.12
C LYS A 182 -3.28 -24.63 -15.79
N PRO A 183 -3.95 -24.53 -16.96
CA PRO A 183 -4.56 -25.68 -17.62
C PRO A 183 -3.49 -26.61 -18.20
N ILE A 184 -3.70 -27.93 -18.04
CA ILE A 184 -2.93 -28.99 -18.68
C ILE A 184 -3.33 -29.10 -20.13
N ALA A 185 -2.32 -29.17 -20.99
CA ALA A 185 -2.44 -29.15 -22.46
C ALA A 185 -3.21 -30.32 -23.06
N TYR A 186 -4.21 -30.04 -23.90
CA TYR A 186 -4.76 -30.97 -24.90
C TYR A 186 -3.80 -31.08 -26.09
N ARG A 187 -3.10 -32.22 -26.21
CA ARG A 187 -1.97 -32.39 -27.16
C ARG A 187 -2.31 -33.03 -28.49
N ASN A 188 -3.53 -33.27 -28.88
CA ASN A 188 -3.84 -34.05 -30.11
C ASN A 188 -4.88 -33.46 -31.10
N PHE A 189 -5.29 -32.17 -30.96
CA PHE A 189 -6.14 -31.53 -31.98
C PHE A 189 -5.53 -30.28 -32.65
N ILE A 190 -4.21 -30.06 -32.49
CA ILE A 190 -3.57 -28.80 -32.87
C ILE A 190 -2.78 -28.86 -34.20
N LEU A 191 -2.64 -30.01 -34.84
CA LEU A 191 -1.78 -30.12 -36.05
C LEU A 191 -2.40 -29.57 -37.34
N ILE A 192 -3.70 -29.42 -37.44
CA ILE A 192 -4.36 -28.84 -38.62
C ILE A 192 -4.72 -27.36 -38.45
N GLY A 193 -4.91 -26.90 -37.21
CA GLY A 193 -5.10 -25.46 -36.89
C GLY A 193 -3.81 -24.64 -36.90
N LEU A 194 -2.66 -25.29 -36.68
CA LEU A 194 -1.38 -24.60 -36.52
C LEU A 194 -0.81 -23.98 -37.81
N ILE A 195 -1.08 -24.59 -38.97
CA ILE A 195 -0.61 -24.08 -40.28
C ILE A 195 -1.39 -22.81 -40.68
N GLY A 196 -2.69 -22.77 -40.42
CA GLY A 196 -3.51 -21.57 -40.65
C GLY A 196 -3.19 -20.41 -39.68
N ILE A 197 -2.93 -20.76 -38.42
CA ILE A 197 -2.59 -19.78 -37.35
C ILE A 197 -1.16 -19.26 -37.55
N LEU A 198 -0.22 -20.08 -38.00
CA LEU A 198 1.16 -19.63 -38.30
C LEU A 198 1.23 -18.70 -39.50
N ALA A 199 0.40 -18.90 -40.52
CA ALA A 199 0.30 -17.97 -41.64
C ALA A 199 -0.38 -16.64 -41.24
N ALA A 200 -1.45 -16.69 -40.45
CA ALA A 200 -2.11 -15.50 -39.91
C ALA A 200 -1.25 -14.78 -38.85
N PHE A 201 -0.51 -15.53 -38.01
CA PHE A 201 0.43 -15.00 -37.05
C PHE A 201 1.67 -14.39 -37.71
N GLY A 202 2.17 -14.99 -38.80
CA GLY A 202 3.25 -14.43 -39.61
C GLY A 202 2.85 -13.13 -40.34
N LEU A 203 1.59 -13.01 -40.80
CA LEU A 203 1.07 -11.75 -41.33
C LEU A 203 0.79 -10.72 -40.20
N TRP A 204 0.26 -11.16 -39.05
CA TRP A 204 -0.01 -10.30 -37.90
C TRP A 204 1.30 -9.78 -37.26
N THR A 205 2.34 -10.62 -37.12
CA THR A 205 3.66 -10.18 -36.64
C THR A 205 4.35 -9.23 -37.64
N ARG A 206 4.10 -9.39 -38.94
CA ARG A 206 4.66 -8.49 -39.97
C ARG A 206 3.95 -7.12 -40.01
N MET A 207 2.67 -7.07 -39.64
CA MET A 207 1.89 -5.81 -39.50
C MET A 207 2.05 -5.15 -38.13
N ASN A 208 2.48 -5.88 -37.11
CA ASN A 208 2.62 -5.35 -35.73
C ASN A 208 4.08 -5.07 -35.33
N ASN A 209 5.05 -5.32 -36.23
CA ASN A 209 6.47 -5.05 -35.98
C ASN A 209 6.86 -3.57 -36.14
N SER A 210 5.90 -2.66 -36.00
CA SER A 210 6.17 -1.22 -35.78
C SER A 210 5.97 -0.82 -34.31
N LYS A 211 5.87 -1.77 -33.38
CA LYS A 211 6.00 -1.48 -31.95
C LYS A 211 7.42 -1.81 -31.54
N THR A 212 8.21 -0.77 -31.44
CA THR A 212 9.51 -0.72 -30.80
C THR A 212 9.50 -1.60 -29.55
N THR A 213 10.19 -2.73 -29.61
CA THR A 213 10.49 -3.56 -28.43
C THR A 213 11.48 -2.78 -27.58
N LEU A 214 10.95 -1.93 -26.70
CA LEU A 214 11.67 -1.55 -25.49
C LEU A 214 11.46 -2.68 -24.50
N ALA A 215 12.26 -3.73 -24.57
CA ALA A 215 12.60 -4.53 -23.42
C ALA A 215 13.56 -3.70 -22.56
N SER A 216 13.05 -2.65 -21.92
CA SER A 216 13.73 -2.04 -20.79
C SER A 216 13.52 -3.00 -19.63
N THR A 217 14.57 -3.68 -19.21
CA THR A 217 14.67 -4.21 -17.85
C THR A 217 14.61 -3.00 -16.91
N GLU A 218 13.41 -2.58 -16.52
CA GLU A 218 13.24 -1.50 -15.57
C GLU A 218 13.80 -1.96 -14.23
N HIS A 219 14.89 -1.31 -13.80
CA HIS A 219 15.45 -1.54 -12.47
C HIS A 219 14.58 -0.83 -11.44
N ALA A 220 13.84 -1.59 -10.63
CA ALA A 220 13.03 -1.04 -9.54
C ALA A 220 13.93 -0.73 -8.34
N ILE A 221 14.00 0.55 -7.95
CA ILE A 221 14.88 1.08 -6.91
C ILE A 221 14.06 1.80 -5.84
N ALA A 222 14.33 1.53 -4.56
CA ALA A 222 13.86 2.34 -3.43
C ALA A 222 15.04 3.05 -2.77
N VAL A 223 14.91 4.34 -2.49
CA VAL A 223 15.87 5.13 -1.70
C VAL A 223 15.31 5.25 -0.29
N LEU A 224 15.87 4.54 0.68
CA LEU A 224 15.44 4.66 2.06
C LEU A 224 15.83 6.02 2.66
N PRO A 225 15.10 6.52 3.67
CA PRO A 225 15.43 7.76 4.35
C PRO A 225 16.86 7.73 4.88
N PHE A 226 17.67 8.69 4.45
CA PHE A 226 19.04 8.82 4.92
C PHE A 226 19.07 9.13 6.41
N THR A 227 19.95 8.47 7.16
CA THR A 227 20.08 8.67 8.60
C THR A 227 20.87 9.93 8.89
N ASP A 228 20.34 10.83 9.74
CA ASP A 228 21.08 11.98 10.24
C ASP A 228 22.09 11.55 11.31
N MET A 229 23.38 11.70 10.99
CA MET A 229 24.52 11.39 11.86
C MET A 229 25.20 12.68 12.40
N SER A 230 24.54 13.82 12.27
CA SER A 230 25.04 15.10 12.78
C SER A 230 25.04 15.11 14.32
N ARG A 231 25.96 15.87 14.94
CA ARG A 231 26.17 15.83 16.40
C ARG A 231 24.94 16.19 17.23
N GLN A 232 24.09 17.08 16.73
CA GLN A 232 22.89 17.54 17.43
C GLN A 232 21.63 16.83 16.96
N GLN A 233 21.72 16.00 15.90
CA GLN A 233 20.58 15.36 15.24
C GLN A 233 19.44 16.33 14.87
N ASP A 234 19.80 17.56 14.56
CA ASP A 234 18.89 18.66 14.22
C ASP A 234 18.77 18.91 12.71
N GLN A 235 19.43 18.07 11.89
CA GLN A 235 19.48 18.19 10.44
C GLN A 235 18.49 17.23 9.73
N ALA A 236 17.40 16.84 10.42
CA ALA A 236 16.38 15.96 9.85
C ALA A 236 15.80 16.48 8.53
N PHE A 237 15.66 17.82 8.39
CA PHE A 237 15.20 18.45 7.15
C PHE A 237 16.19 18.23 6.01
N PHE A 238 17.50 18.22 6.32
CA PHE A 238 18.53 18.02 5.32
C PHE A 238 18.61 16.56 4.88
N SER A 239 18.55 15.59 5.80
CA SER A 239 18.56 14.16 5.47
C SER A 239 17.33 13.75 4.67
N ASP A 240 16.14 14.25 5.06
CA ASP A 240 14.89 14.00 4.34
C ASP A 240 14.89 14.66 2.96
N GLY A 241 15.41 15.89 2.86
CA GLY A 241 15.55 16.59 1.59
C GLY A 241 16.55 15.92 0.64
N LEU A 242 17.71 15.50 1.15
CA LEU A 242 18.68 14.75 0.37
C LEU A 242 18.07 13.44 -0.19
N THR A 243 17.28 12.73 0.63
CA THR A 243 16.56 11.54 0.20
C THR A 243 15.61 11.86 -0.97
N GLU A 244 14.83 12.94 -0.85
CA GLU A 244 13.89 13.39 -1.88
C GLU A 244 14.63 13.81 -3.17
N ASP A 245 15.74 14.52 -3.05
CA ASP A 245 16.55 14.95 -4.19
C ASP A 245 17.17 13.76 -4.94
N ILE A 246 17.70 12.75 -4.21
CA ILE A 246 18.25 11.54 -4.84
C ILE A 246 17.14 10.75 -5.54
N ILE A 247 15.95 10.61 -4.94
CA ILE A 247 14.77 10.02 -5.60
C ILE A 247 14.49 10.76 -6.91
N THR A 248 14.46 12.09 -6.87
CA THR A 248 14.19 12.94 -8.03
C THR A 248 15.26 12.80 -9.10
N GLN A 249 16.54 12.73 -8.73
CA GLN A 249 17.63 12.51 -9.68
C GLN A 249 17.52 11.14 -10.35
N LEU A 250 17.32 10.07 -9.59
CA LEU A 250 17.18 8.72 -10.15
C LEU A 250 15.93 8.59 -11.04
N ALA A 251 14.85 9.28 -10.73
CA ALA A 251 13.62 9.29 -11.54
C ALA A 251 13.78 9.95 -12.92
N LYS A 252 14.87 10.72 -13.15
CA LYS A 252 15.20 11.26 -14.49
C LYS A 252 15.77 10.18 -15.44
N ILE A 253 16.19 9.03 -14.91
CA ILE A 253 16.79 7.93 -15.67
C ILE A 253 15.68 6.97 -16.08
N LYS A 254 15.37 6.89 -17.37
CA LYS A 254 14.26 6.10 -17.93
C LYS A 254 14.35 4.59 -17.66
N ALA A 255 15.57 4.09 -17.44
CA ALA A 255 15.80 2.69 -17.10
C ALA A 255 15.38 2.34 -15.67
N PHE A 256 15.05 3.33 -14.84
CA PHE A 256 14.72 3.14 -13.42
C PHE A 256 13.24 3.39 -13.14
N LYS A 257 12.67 2.46 -12.37
CA LYS A 257 11.40 2.66 -11.67
C LYS A 257 11.73 3.00 -10.22
N VAL A 258 11.64 4.26 -9.85
CA VAL A 258 12.04 4.73 -8.52
C VAL A 258 10.83 4.82 -7.61
N THR A 259 10.91 4.16 -6.44
CA THR A 259 9.86 4.26 -5.42
C THR A 259 9.82 5.67 -4.85
N SER A 260 8.63 6.18 -4.68
CA SER A 260 8.43 7.55 -4.21
C SER A 260 8.88 7.78 -2.77
N ARG A 261 9.13 9.06 -2.45
CA ARG A 261 9.44 9.52 -1.11
C ARG A 261 8.41 9.06 -0.07
N THR A 262 7.12 9.24 -0.34
CA THR A 262 6.05 8.91 0.62
C THR A 262 6.05 7.44 0.98
N SER A 263 6.25 6.55 0.02
CA SER A 263 6.30 5.11 0.23
C SER A 263 7.51 4.68 1.05
N VAL A 264 8.67 5.32 0.89
CA VAL A 264 9.88 4.96 1.63
C VAL A 264 9.96 5.60 3.02
N MET A 265 9.40 6.80 3.22
CA MET A 265 9.43 7.49 4.51
C MET A 265 8.72 6.72 5.64
N ARG A 266 7.83 5.81 5.32
CA ARG A 266 7.21 4.92 6.32
C ARG A 266 8.22 3.99 7.01
N TYR A 267 9.35 3.72 6.39
CA TYR A 267 10.42 2.88 6.97
C TYR A 267 11.41 3.68 7.81
N LYS A 268 11.26 4.99 7.90
CA LYS A 268 12.04 5.82 8.82
C LYS A 268 11.80 5.36 10.25
N HIS A 269 12.85 4.96 10.96
CA HIS A 269 12.80 4.43 12.33
C HIS A 269 12.15 3.03 12.48
N GLN A 270 12.02 2.25 11.40
CA GLN A 270 11.59 0.86 11.49
C GLN A 270 12.80 -0.08 11.41
N ASP A 271 12.85 -1.04 12.33
CA ASP A 271 13.83 -2.13 12.32
C ASP A 271 13.26 -3.29 11.47
N LYS A 272 13.41 -3.16 10.15
CA LYS A 272 12.89 -4.13 9.17
C LYS A 272 13.98 -4.54 8.21
N SER A 273 14.05 -5.83 7.83
CA SER A 273 15.06 -6.29 6.90
C SER A 273 14.90 -5.66 5.51
N LEU A 274 16.02 -5.41 4.81
CA LEU A 274 15.99 -4.87 3.44
C LEU A 274 15.22 -5.78 2.48
N LYS A 275 15.27 -7.09 2.71
CA LYS A 275 14.51 -8.08 1.95
C LYS A 275 12.99 -7.86 2.10
N ASP A 276 12.51 -7.70 3.33
CA ASP A 276 11.08 -7.46 3.59
C ASP A 276 10.63 -6.12 3.00
N ILE A 277 11.46 -5.08 3.12
CA ILE A 277 11.21 -3.77 2.52
C ILE A 277 11.14 -3.88 0.99
N GLY A 278 12.09 -4.60 0.37
CA GLY A 278 12.11 -4.83 -1.07
C GLY A 278 10.88 -5.59 -1.58
N GLU A 279 10.44 -6.62 -0.84
CA GLU A 279 9.23 -7.37 -1.16
C GLU A 279 7.95 -6.51 -1.02
N GLU A 280 7.85 -5.70 0.02
CA GLU A 280 6.69 -4.81 0.23
C GLU A 280 6.61 -3.70 -0.81
N LEU A 281 7.74 -3.08 -1.16
CA LEU A 281 7.80 -2.02 -2.16
C LEU A 281 7.82 -2.55 -3.60
N GLY A 282 8.03 -3.87 -3.78
CA GLY A 282 8.19 -4.49 -5.09
C GLY A 282 9.46 -4.01 -5.80
N THR A 283 10.54 -3.72 -5.04
CA THR A 283 11.80 -3.22 -5.56
C THR A 283 12.91 -4.28 -5.50
N GLN A 284 13.77 -4.27 -6.52
CA GLN A 284 14.91 -5.17 -6.60
C GLN A 284 16.13 -4.61 -5.86
N TYR A 285 16.26 -3.30 -5.85
CA TYR A 285 17.42 -2.58 -5.33
C TYR A 285 17.00 -1.57 -4.28
N ILE A 286 17.81 -1.46 -3.24
CA ILE A 286 17.63 -0.48 -2.17
C ILE A 286 18.88 0.37 -2.08
N LEU A 287 18.70 1.69 -2.13
CA LEU A 287 19.73 2.67 -1.78
C LEU A 287 19.48 3.11 -0.35
N GLU A 288 20.45 2.92 0.51
CA GLU A 288 20.44 3.45 1.86
C GLU A 288 21.69 4.26 2.16
N GLY A 289 21.64 5.07 3.20
CA GLY A 289 22.79 5.88 3.54
C GLY A 289 22.63 6.72 4.80
N SER A 290 23.65 7.52 5.04
CA SER A 290 23.67 8.48 6.13
C SER A 290 24.26 9.80 5.68
N VAL A 291 23.87 10.87 6.36
CA VAL A 291 24.39 12.21 6.14
C VAL A 291 24.83 12.82 7.47
N GLN A 292 25.94 13.54 7.44
CA GLN A 292 26.46 14.31 8.56
C GLN A 292 26.85 15.69 8.05
N VAL A 293 26.22 16.73 8.59
CA VAL A 293 26.57 18.13 8.31
C VAL A 293 27.40 18.67 9.48
N ALA A 294 28.51 19.33 9.16
CA ALA A 294 29.41 19.93 10.15
C ALA A 294 29.94 21.29 9.60
N GLY A 295 29.26 22.38 9.94
CA GLY A 295 29.55 23.71 9.36
C GLY A 295 29.34 23.70 7.85
N GLU A 296 30.36 24.07 7.09
CA GLU A 296 30.30 24.09 5.62
C GLU A 296 30.64 22.74 4.94
N MET A 297 30.89 21.70 5.74
CA MET A 297 31.23 20.37 5.24
C MET A 297 30.05 19.41 5.36
N VAL A 298 29.88 18.58 4.37
CA VAL A 298 28.92 17.47 4.38
C VAL A 298 29.64 16.15 4.12
N ARG A 299 29.31 15.15 4.93
CA ARG A 299 29.68 13.75 4.73
C ARG A 299 28.44 12.98 4.38
N ILE A 300 28.45 12.31 3.22
CA ILE A 300 27.39 11.43 2.78
C ILE A 300 27.98 10.04 2.56
N THR A 301 27.41 9.03 3.16
CA THR A 301 27.69 7.63 2.84
C THR A 301 26.46 7.06 2.16
N ALA A 302 26.62 6.43 1.03
CA ALA A 302 25.53 5.83 0.26
C ALA A 302 25.94 4.44 -0.21
N GLN A 303 25.00 3.48 -0.18
CA GLN A 303 25.22 2.12 -0.64
C GLN A 303 24.00 1.58 -1.34
N LEU A 304 24.24 0.92 -2.48
CA LEU A 304 23.22 0.22 -3.28
C LEU A 304 23.29 -1.28 -2.98
N ILE A 305 22.16 -1.83 -2.57
CA ILE A 305 22.05 -3.21 -2.09
C ILE A 305 20.99 -3.94 -2.92
N GLN A 306 21.26 -5.18 -3.30
CA GLN A 306 20.26 -6.07 -3.87
C GLN A 306 19.36 -6.59 -2.75
N ALA A 307 18.10 -6.18 -2.71
CA ALA A 307 17.19 -6.44 -1.60
C ALA A 307 16.99 -7.93 -1.27
N SER A 308 17.01 -8.81 -2.28
CA SER A 308 16.77 -10.25 -2.10
C SER A 308 17.93 -11.02 -1.51
N THR A 309 19.18 -10.55 -1.71
CA THR A 309 20.42 -11.25 -1.33
C THR A 309 21.23 -10.55 -0.27
N ASP A 310 20.88 -9.29 0.04
CA ASP A 310 21.64 -8.39 0.90
C ASP A 310 23.08 -8.11 0.37
N GLU A 311 23.27 -8.25 -0.96
CA GLU A 311 24.54 -8.04 -1.62
C GLU A 311 24.76 -6.56 -1.92
N HIS A 312 25.88 -6.03 -1.45
CA HIS A 312 26.28 -4.65 -1.76
C HIS A 312 26.83 -4.56 -3.20
N LEU A 313 26.11 -3.90 -4.07
CA LEU A 313 26.50 -3.70 -5.47
C LEU A 313 27.42 -2.49 -5.65
N TRP A 314 27.26 -1.49 -4.79
CA TRP A 314 28.04 -0.28 -4.78
C TRP A 314 27.97 0.39 -3.42
N ALA A 315 29.09 1.00 -2.97
CA ALA A 315 29.13 1.83 -1.76
C ALA A 315 30.20 2.91 -1.94
N GLU A 316 29.87 4.14 -1.56
CA GLU A 316 30.76 5.28 -1.67
C GLU A 316 30.57 6.24 -0.49
N LYS A 317 31.65 6.99 -0.19
CA LYS A 317 31.66 8.00 0.83
C LYS A 317 32.14 9.32 0.27
N TYR A 318 31.33 10.36 0.44
CA TYR A 318 31.59 11.72 0.01
C TYR A 318 31.91 12.58 1.22
N ASP A 319 33.11 13.17 1.25
CA ASP A 319 33.53 14.20 2.19
C ASP A 319 33.83 15.46 1.39
N ARG A 320 32.88 16.39 1.26
CA ARG A 320 32.99 17.58 0.40
C ARG A 320 32.36 18.82 1.04
N PRO A 321 32.70 20.02 0.58
CA PRO A 321 31.98 21.23 0.94
C PRO A 321 30.50 21.14 0.58
N LEU A 322 29.61 21.68 1.43
CA LEU A 322 28.16 21.66 1.22
C LEU A 322 27.73 22.33 -0.10
N LYS A 323 28.48 23.31 -0.59
CA LYS A 323 28.27 23.94 -1.91
C LYS A 323 28.33 22.96 -3.08
N ASP A 324 28.96 21.79 -2.88
CA ASP A 324 29.10 20.77 -3.92
C ASP A 324 27.96 19.72 -3.87
N ILE A 325 26.91 19.97 -3.07
CA ILE A 325 25.83 19.00 -2.82
C ILE A 325 25.16 18.51 -4.09
N PHE A 326 24.91 19.38 -5.07
CA PHE A 326 24.30 18.99 -6.35
C PHE A 326 25.21 18.09 -7.18
N ALA A 327 26.55 18.33 -7.13
CA ALA A 327 27.52 17.46 -7.78
C ALA A 327 27.56 16.07 -7.14
N ILE A 328 27.40 16.00 -5.80
CA ILE A 328 27.32 14.72 -5.08
C ILE A 328 26.05 13.95 -5.47
N GLN A 329 24.91 14.61 -5.52
CA GLN A 329 23.63 13.98 -5.93
C GLN A 329 23.69 13.43 -7.36
N SER A 330 24.26 14.21 -8.28
CA SER A 330 24.50 13.81 -9.67
C SER A 330 25.45 12.62 -9.79
N ASP A 331 26.51 12.62 -8.98
CA ASP A 331 27.50 11.54 -8.95
C ASP A 331 26.87 10.25 -8.42
N ILE A 332 26.14 10.30 -7.32
CA ILE A 332 25.40 9.14 -6.76
C ILE A 332 24.48 8.52 -7.84
N ALA A 333 23.67 9.34 -8.51
CA ALA A 333 22.76 8.84 -9.55
C ALA A 333 23.51 8.20 -10.73
N THR A 334 24.63 8.80 -11.15
CA THR A 334 25.48 8.29 -12.23
C THR A 334 26.15 6.96 -11.82
N GLN A 335 26.67 6.87 -10.61
CA GLN A 335 27.31 5.65 -10.10
C GLN A 335 26.31 4.50 -9.98
N ILE A 336 25.08 4.77 -9.53
CA ILE A 336 23.99 3.78 -9.49
C ILE A 336 23.66 3.30 -10.91
N ALA A 337 23.57 4.21 -11.88
CA ALA A 337 23.34 3.84 -13.28
C ALA A 337 24.45 2.92 -13.80
N ASN A 338 25.71 3.24 -13.49
CA ASN A 338 26.86 2.41 -13.87
C ASN A 338 26.84 1.03 -13.17
N ALA A 339 26.56 0.98 -11.88
CA ALA A 339 26.49 -0.27 -11.11
C ALA A 339 25.39 -1.21 -11.64
N LEU A 340 24.28 -0.65 -12.10
CA LEU A 340 23.15 -1.39 -12.69
C LEU A 340 23.27 -1.53 -14.22
N LYS A 341 24.39 -1.10 -14.82
CA LYS A 341 24.64 -1.16 -16.27
C LYS A 341 23.55 -0.47 -17.11
N ALA A 342 22.92 0.56 -16.56
CA ALA A 342 21.97 1.39 -17.28
C ALA A 342 22.72 2.40 -18.15
N ASN A 343 22.39 2.45 -19.44
CA ASN A 343 23.00 3.39 -20.37
C ASN A 343 22.28 4.74 -20.28
N LEU A 344 22.97 5.78 -19.83
CA LEU A 344 22.47 7.14 -19.81
C LEU A 344 22.56 7.77 -21.21
N SER A 345 21.46 8.31 -21.70
CA SER A 345 21.46 9.16 -22.90
C SER A 345 22.13 10.51 -22.61
N PRO A 346 22.67 11.23 -23.64
CA PRO A 346 23.22 12.56 -23.45
C PRO A 346 22.26 13.55 -22.76
N ALA A 347 20.96 13.47 -23.07
CA ALA A 347 19.92 14.31 -22.45
C ALA A 347 19.70 13.99 -20.96
N GLU A 348 19.71 12.70 -20.57
CA GLU A 348 19.63 12.29 -19.17
C GLU A 348 20.87 12.76 -18.40
N HIS A 349 22.06 12.63 -19.01
CA HIS A 349 23.30 13.09 -18.39
C HIS A 349 23.29 14.61 -18.15
N GLU A 350 22.83 15.40 -19.13
CA GLU A 350 22.65 16.85 -18.98
C GLU A 350 21.64 17.19 -17.87
N GLN A 351 20.51 16.48 -17.81
CA GLN A 351 19.50 16.68 -16.77
C GLN A 351 20.00 16.34 -15.36
N LEU A 352 20.84 15.30 -15.23
CA LEU A 352 21.45 14.94 -13.94
C LEU A 352 22.42 16.01 -13.45
N GLN A 353 23.12 16.69 -14.32
CA GLN A 353 24.08 17.74 -13.98
C GLN A 353 23.44 19.11 -13.72
N LYS A 354 22.14 19.24 -13.94
CA LYS A 354 21.42 20.51 -13.79
C LYS A 354 21.41 20.95 -12.34
N LYS A 355 22.00 22.13 -12.07
CA LYS A 355 21.89 22.83 -10.80
C LYS A 355 20.67 23.75 -10.83
N TYR A 356 19.93 23.77 -9.74
CA TYR A 356 18.75 24.62 -9.60
C TYR A 356 19.05 25.95 -8.89
N THR A 357 20.15 26.02 -8.14
CA THR A 357 20.69 27.22 -7.51
C THR A 357 22.19 27.05 -7.23
N ASP A 358 22.96 28.12 -7.26
CA ASP A 358 24.33 28.15 -6.75
C ASP A 358 24.42 28.68 -5.30
N ASN A 359 23.29 29.10 -4.74
CA ASN A 359 23.21 29.62 -3.37
C ASN A 359 22.85 28.48 -2.40
N THR A 360 23.86 28.03 -1.62
CA THR A 360 23.70 26.93 -0.66
C THR A 360 22.70 27.26 0.46
N GLU A 361 22.61 28.50 0.89
CA GLU A 361 21.66 28.94 1.92
C GLU A 361 20.22 28.90 1.38
N ALA A 362 20.02 29.38 0.13
CA ALA A 362 18.73 29.26 -0.55
C ALA A 362 18.29 27.79 -0.70
N TYR A 363 19.24 26.90 -1.00
CA TYR A 363 18.97 25.46 -1.04
C TYR A 363 18.54 24.89 0.32
N GLN A 364 19.25 25.23 1.40
CA GLN A 364 18.88 24.76 2.75
C GLN A 364 17.49 25.27 3.17
N LEU A 365 17.17 26.54 2.87
CA LEU A 365 15.83 27.10 3.11
C LEU A 365 14.75 26.38 2.28
N TYR A 366 15.04 26.06 1.03
CA TYR A 366 14.13 25.25 0.21
C TYR A 366 13.86 23.87 0.84
N LEU A 367 14.89 23.16 1.32
CA LEU A 367 14.74 21.89 2.02
C LEU A 367 13.91 22.02 3.30
N GLN A 368 14.11 23.08 4.08
CA GLN A 368 13.26 23.37 5.25
C GLN A 368 11.81 23.63 4.83
N GLY A 369 11.60 24.36 3.74
CA GLY A 369 10.28 24.58 3.15
C GLY A 369 9.60 23.26 2.80
N ARG A 370 10.30 22.36 2.11
CA ARG A 370 9.81 21.01 1.77
C ARG A 370 9.51 20.17 3.00
N TYR A 371 10.38 20.17 3.98
CA TYR A 371 10.22 19.43 5.23
C TYR A 371 8.93 19.82 5.96
N TYR A 372 8.68 21.13 6.15
CA TYR A 372 7.45 21.61 6.79
C TYR A 372 6.21 21.39 5.92
N TRP A 373 6.30 21.61 4.61
CA TRP A 373 5.21 21.36 3.68
C TRP A 373 4.75 19.90 3.68
N ASN A 374 5.68 18.96 3.80
CA ASN A 374 5.40 17.52 3.83
C ASN A 374 4.67 17.06 5.11
N GLN A 375 4.70 17.83 6.21
CA GLN A 375 3.96 17.51 7.44
C GLN A 375 2.45 17.70 7.32
N ARG A 376 1.97 18.41 6.28
CA ARG A 376 0.54 18.58 5.92
C ARG A 376 -0.36 19.23 6.97
N GLY A 377 0.18 19.76 8.07
CA GLY A 377 -0.57 20.57 9.05
C GLY A 377 -0.71 22.02 8.60
N ASP A 378 -1.78 22.72 8.98
CA ASP A 378 -2.03 24.12 8.58
C ASP A 378 -0.85 25.05 8.96
N GLU A 379 -0.35 24.93 10.19
CA GLU A 379 0.79 25.70 10.68
C GLU A 379 2.09 25.32 9.97
N SER A 380 2.33 24.03 9.77
CA SER A 380 3.51 23.55 9.08
C SER A 380 3.55 23.99 7.63
N ILE A 381 2.42 23.96 6.91
CA ILE A 381 2.34 24.44 5.53
C ILE A 381 2.63 25.94 5.46
N ARG A 382 2.11 26.77 6.41
CA ARG A 382 2.42 28.19 6.50
C ARG A 382 3.91 28.45 6.71
N LYS A 383 4.53 27.68 7.62
CA LYS A 383 5.97 27.75 7.88
C LYS A 383 6.79 27.35 6.64
N GLY A 384 6.35 26.34 5.90
CA GLY A 384 6.95 25.97 4.62
C GLY A 384 6.97 27.13 3.62
N ALA A 385 5.84 27.86 3.49
CA ALA A 385 5.77 29.06 2.64
C ALA A 385 6.78 30.15 3.01
N GLU A 386 7.01 30.34 4.30
CA GLU A 386 7.99 31.34 4.77
C GLU A 386 9.41 30.98 4.33
N TYR A 387 9.80 29.72 4.45
CA TYR A 387 11.10 29.24 4.01
C TYR A 387 11.26 29.33 2.49
N PHE A 388 10.24 28.99 1.68
CA PHE A 388 10.31 29.17 0.24
C PHE A 388 10.46 30.64 -0.16
N ARG A 389 9.77 31.58 0.52
CA ARG A 389 9.95 33.03 0.28
C ARG A 389 11.37 33.50 0.62
N GLN A 390 11.95 33.00 1.72
CA GLN A 390 13.32 33.31 2.08
C GLN A 390 14.31 32.76 1.04
N ALA A 391 14.11 31.53 0.56
CA ALA A 391 14.92 30.95 -0.52
C ALA A 391 14.86 31.81 -1.79
N ILE A 392 13.67 32.27 -2.19
CA ILE A 392 13.47 33.15 -3.36
C ILE A 392 14.16 34.52 -3.14
N ALA A 393 14.14 35.04 -1.90
CA ALA A 393 14.79 36.31 -1.59
C ALA A 393 16.32 36.22 -1.72
N LEU A 394 16.91 35.06 -1.45
CA LEU A 394 18.36 34.81 -1.61
C LEU A 394 18.74 34.46 -3.06
N ASP A 395 17.85 33.81 -3.79
CA ASP A 395 18.03 33.48 -5.20
C ASP A 395 16.69 33.59 -5.95
N SER A 396 16.51 34.72 -6.62
CA SER A 396 15.30 35.03 -7.40
C SER A 396 15.14 34.17 -8.67
N ASN A 397 16.14 33.35 -9.03
CA ASN A 397 16.10 32.43 -10.17
C ASN A 397 15.86 30.98 -9.72
N TYR A 398 15.61 30.73 -8.45
CA TYR A 398 15.45 29.37 -7.93
C TYR A 398 14.05 28.82 -8.25
N ALA A 399 13.92 28.16 -9.41
CA ALA A 399 12.66 27.64 -9.95
C ALA A 399 11.91 26.70 -8.98
N LEU A 400 12.64 25.79 -8.28
CA LEU A 400 12.02 24.85 -7.35
C LEU A 400 11.41 25.55 -6.11
N ALA A 401 12.00 26.67 -5.66
CA ALA A 401 11.42 27.44 -4.54
C ALA A 401 10.09 28.10 -4.95
N TYR A 402 10.01 28.60 -6.20
CA TYR A 402 8.73 29.09 -6.75
C TYR A 402 7.71 27.98 -6.89
N ALA A 403 8.09 26.79 -7.38
CA ALA A 403 7.19 25.64 -7.46
C ALA A 403 6.67 25.24 -6.07
N GLY A 404 7.56 25.12 -5.07
CA GLY A 404 7.18 24.81 -3.68
C GLY A 404 6.25 25.85 -3.06
N LEU A 405 6.44 27.14 -3.37
CA LEU A 405 5.53 28.21 -2.93
C LEU A 405 4.17 28.12 -3.64
N GLY A 406 4.16 27.81 -4.94
CA GLY A 406 2.95 27.56 -5.71
C GLY A 406 2.15 26.38 -5.15
N ASP A 407 2.81 25.25 -4.88
CA ASP A 407 2.20 24.08 -4.24
C ASP A 407 1.64 24.41 -2.84
N THR A 408 2.28 25.33 -2.12
CA THR A 408 1.80 25.76 -0.81
C THR A 408 0.50 26.55 -0.93
N TYR A 409 0.42 27.48 -1.86
CA TYR A 409 -0.82 28.24 -2.09
C TYR A 409 -1.94 27.36 -2.64
N LEU A 410 -1.61 26.35 -3.47
CA LEU A 410 -2.56 25.34 -3.88
C LEU A 410 -3.17 24.63 -2.65
N MET A 411 -2.32 24.17 -1.73
CA MET A 411 -2.77 23.49 -0.51
C MET A 411 -3.61 24.40 0.39
N TYR A 412 -3.33 25.71 0.45
CA TYR A 412 -4.19 26.64 1.18
C TYR A 412 -5.63 26.62 0.67
N GLY A 413 -5.82 26.60 -0.65
CA GLY A 413 -7.14 26.54 -1.28
C GLY A 413 -7.80 25.17 -1.11
N VAL A 414 -7.11 24.09 -1.43
CA VAL A 414 -7.63 22.70 -1.39
C VAL A 414 -8.00 22.29 0.04
N TYR A 415 -7.19 22.68 1.02
CA TYR A 415 -7.44 22.36 2.44
C TYR A 415 -8.34 23.39 3.15
N SER A 416 -8.83 24.39 2.43
CA SER A 416 -9.65 25.46 3.02
C SER A 416 -8.95 26.19 4.18
N ILE A 417 -7.61 26.28 4.12
CA ILE A 417 -6.81 27.08 5.08
C ILE A 417 -7.05 28.56 4.86
N ASP A 418 -7.28 28.95 3.58
CA ASP A 418 -7.62 30.31 3.19
C ASP A 418 -8.59 30.28 1.98
N ARG A 419 -9.10 31.46 1.59
CA ARG A 419 -10.10 31.57 0.53
C ARG A 419 -9.55 31.11 -0.82
N PRO A 420 -10.23 30.23 -1.56
CA PRO A 420 -9.82 29.77 -2.90
C PRO A 420 -9.50 30.92 -3.86
N SER A 421 -10.33 31.99 -3.86
CA SER A 421 -10.13 33.17 -4.71
C SER A 421 -8.86 33.96 -4.42
N ALA A 422 -8.29 33.82 -3.22
CA ALA A 422 -7.00 34.42 -2.87
C ALA A 422 -5.83 33.47 -3.16
N CYS A 423 -6.03 32.15 -2.96
CA CYS A 423 -4.97 31.16 -3.02
C CYS A 423 -4.64 30.68 -4.43
N PHE A 424 -5.64 30.23 -5.20
CA PHE A 424 -5.38 29.63 -6.52
C PHE A 424 -4.73 30.58 -7.54
N PRO A 425 -5.11 31.89 -7.64
CA PRO A 425 -4.38 32.81 -8.51
C PRO A 425 -2.92 33.02 -8.10
N GLN A 426 -2.63 32.99 -6.79
CA GLN A 426 -1.26 33.07 -6.29
C GLN A 426 -0.49 31.78 -6.61
N ALA A 427 -1.10 30.60 -6.42
CA ALA A 427 -0.52 29.33 -6.79
C ALA A 427 -0.13 29.33 -8.28
N GLU A 428 -1.06 29.69 -9.16
CA GLU A 428 -0.80 29.75 -10.59
C GLU A 428 0.32 30.73 -10.95
N MET A 429 0.34 31.93 -10.34
CA MET A 429 1.38 32.92 -10.57
C MET A 429 2.78 32.36 -10.24
N TYR A 430 2.92 31.73 -9.06
CA TYR A 430 4.21 31.15 -8.67
C TYR A 430 4.62 29.96 -9.52
N ILE A 431 3.68 29.08 -9.87
CA ILE A 431 3.93 27.95 -10.76
C ILE A 431 4.35 28.42 -12.17
N ARG A 432 3.68 29.44 -12.71
CA ARG A 432 4.08 30.02 -14.00
C ARG A 432 5.47 30.65 -13.95
N LYS A 433 5.82 31.30 -12.83
CA LYS A 433 7.19 31.82 -12.63
C LYS A 433 8.22 30.71 -12.56
N ALA A 434 7.91 29.60 -11.89
CA ALA A 434 8.77 28.41 -11.87
C ALA A 434 8.99 27.86 -13.28
N LEU A 435 7.94 27.77 -14.10
CA LEU A 435 8.00 27.28 -15.48
C LEU A 435 8.68 28.27 -16.47
N GLU A 436 8.65 29.58 -16.18
CA GLU A 436 9.43 30.57 -16.90
C GLU A 436 10.94 30.35 -16.69
N LEU A 437 11.32 30.04 -15.45
CA LEU A 437 12.71 29.78 -15.08
C LEU A 437 13.18 28.38 -15.50
N ASP A 438 12.31 27.37 -15.40
CA ASP A 438 12.57 25.99 -15.81
C ASP A 438 11.34 25.35 -16.46
N PRO A 439 11.25 25.35 -17.81
CA PRO A 439 10.16 24.69 -18.54
C PRO A 439 10.16 23.16 -18.46
N GLY A 440 11.17 22.55 -17.82
CA GLY A 440 11.31 21.11 -17.66
C GLY A 440 10.69 20.55 -16.36
N LEU A 441 10.08 21.36 -15.52
CA LEU A 441 9.48 20.93 -14.25
C LEU A 441 8.14 20.23 -14.46
N ALA A 442 8.15 18.89 -14.53
CA ALA A 442 6.93 18.08 -14.71
C ALA A 442 5.92 18.30 -13.58
N GLU A 443 6.39 18.39 -12.34
CA GLU A 443 5.60 18.64 -11.13
C GLU A 443 4.85 19.97 -11.19
N ALA A 444 5.46 21.02 -11.74
CA ALA A 444 4.80 22.32 -11.88
C ALA A 444 3.63 22.27 -12.89
N TYR A 445 3.78 21.54 -14.00
CA TYR A 445 2.66 21.30 -14.91
C TYR A 445 1.55 20.47 -14.25
N ALA A 446 1.91 19.50 -13.43
CA ALA A 446 0.93 18.70 -12.69
C ALA A 446 0.15 19.56 -11.68
N THR A 447 0.80 20.48 -10.98
CA THR A 447 0.11 21.46 -10.10
C THR A 447 -0.89 22.32 -10.89
N LEU A 448 -0.59 22.68 -12.15
CA LEU A 448 -1.55 23.37 -13.01
C LEU A 448 -2.78 22.51 -13.33
N ILE A 449 -2.68 21.18 -13.43
CA ILE A 449 -3.84 20.29 -13.59
C ILE A 449 -4.80 20.49 -12.41
N ASP A 450 -4.27 20.42 -11.18
CA ASP A 450 -5.05 20.55 -9.94
C ASP A 450 -5.74 21.93 -9.85
N ILE A 451 -5.04 23.01 -10.21
CA ILE A 451 -5.62 24.35 -10.28
C ILE A 451 -6.78 24.42 -11.31
N GLN A 452 -6.65 23.76 -12.47
CA GLN A 452 -7.73 23.74 -13.45
C GLN A 452 -8.97 23.00 -12.93
N ILE A 453 -8.80 21.95 -12.15
CA ILE A 453 -9.91 21.16 -11.59
C ILE A 453 -10.63 21.95 -10.49
N HIS A 454 -9.87 22.42 -9.50
CA HIS A 454 -10.46 22.95 -8.27
C HIS A 454 -10.89 24.42 -8.33
N TYR A 455 -10.38 25.18 -9.30
CA TYR A 455 -10.66 26.60 -9.40
C TYR A 455 -11.31 27.03 -10.71
N TYR A 456 -10.74 26.63 -11.86
CA TYR A 456 -11.24 27.08 -13.17
C TYR A 456 -12.29 26.16 -13.77
N TRP A 457 -12.37 24.91 -13.34
CA TRP A 457 -13.25 23.86 -13.90
C TRP A 457 -13.01 23.65 -15.41
N ASP A 458 -11.77 23.83 -15.86
CA ASP A 458 -11.36 23.73 -17.26
C ASP A 458 -10.64 22.42 -17.54
N ALA A 459 -11.44 21.38 -17.81
CA ALA A 459 -10.94 20.06 -18.12
C ALA A 459 -10.08 20.01 -19.40
N THR A 460 -10.29 20.95 -20.37
CA THR A 460 -9.51 20.99 -21.61
C THR A 460 -8.09 21.48 -21.38
N LYS A 461 -7.92 22.50 -20.53
CA LYS A 461 -6.57 22.93 -20.14
C LYS A 461 -5.90 21.89 -19.27
N ALA A 462 -6.64 21.22 -18.38
CA ALA A 462 -6.11 20.10 -17.59
C ALA A 462 -5.54 18.99 -18.49
N ASP A 463 -6.21 18.62 -19.60
CA ASP A 463 -5.69 17.68 -20.60
C ASP A 463 -4.33 18.12 -21.15
N SER A 464 -4.21 19.39 -21.54
CA SER A 464 -2.97 19.93 -22.10
C SER A 464 -1.80 19.85 -21.11
N PHE A 465 -2.06 20.21 -19.85
CA PHE A 465 -1.05 20.12 -18.79
C PHE A 465 -0.70 18.68 -18.45
N PHE A 466 -1.68 17.77 -18.45
CA PHE A 466 -1.44 16.35 -18.26
C PHE A 466 -0.53 15.78 -19.36
N GLN A 467 -0.82 16.04 -20.64
CA GLN A 467 0.02 15.60 -21.75
C GLN A 467 1.44 16.15 -21.63
N LYS A 468 1.57 17.41 -21.22
CA LYS A 468 2.90 18.01 -21.00
C LYS A 468 3.65 17.33 -19.86
N THR A 469 2.99 17.07 -18.74
CA THR A 469 3.57 16.35 -17.60
C THR A 469 4.04 14.96 -18.02
N MET A 470 3.19 14.19 -18.73
CA MET A 470 3.54 12.85 -19.22
C MET A 470 4.71 12.85 -20.22
N SER A 471 4.86 13.92 -21.01
CA SER A 471 6.00 14.04 -21.92
C SER A 471 7.33 14.27 -21.18
N LEU A 472 7.29 14.89 -20.01
CA LEU A 472 8.46 15.20 -19.17
C LEU A 472 8.76 14.08 -18.17
N ASN A 473 7.73 13.57 -17.48
CA ASN A 473 7.83 12.47 -16.52
C ASN A 473 6.60 11.54 -16.63
N PRO A 474 6.70 10.45 -17.42
CA PRO A 474 5.59 9.51 -17.61
C PRO A 474 5.16 8.75 -16.35
N LEU A 475 6.02 8.71 -15.33
CA LEU A 475 5.78 7.96 -14.08
C LEU A 475 5.33 8.85 -12.92
N TYR A 476 5.01 10.13 -13.16
CA TYR A 476 4.63 11.04 -12.10
C TYR A 476 3.22 10.74 -11.56
N ALA A 477 3.17 10.07 -10.40
CA ALA A 477 1.94 9.55 -9.80
C ALA A 477 0.85 10.62 -9.58
N ASN A 478 1.24 11.82 -9.07
CA ASN A 478 0.28 12.89 -8.80
C ASN A 478 -0.42 13.39 -10.08
N ALA A 479 0.25 13.38 -11.24
CA ALA A 479 -0.42 13.74 -12.48
C ALA A 479 -1.55 12.77 -12.82
N HIS A 480 -1.32 11.46 -12.65
CA HIS A 480 -2.35 10.45 -12.83
C HIS A 480 -3.46 10.57 -11.78
N HIS A 481 -3.11 10.87 -10.51
CA HIS A 481 -4.07 11.12 -9.44
C HIS A 481 -5.01 12.28 -9.80
N TRP A 482 -4.49 13.45 -10.10
CA TRP A 482 -5.31 14.61 -10.45
C TRP A 482 -6.05 14.45 -11.77
N TYR A 483 -5.45 13.74 -12.74
CA TYR A 483 -6.15 13.46 -13.99
C TYR A 483 -7.32 12.47 -13.84
N ALA A 484 -7.28 11.60 -12.83
CA ALA A 484 -8.45 10.79 -12.47
C ALA A 484 -9.62 11.66 -12.02
N GLU A 485 -9.37 12.78 -11.32
CA GLU A 485 -10.41 13.74 -10.95
C GLU A 485 -10.98 14.49 -12.19
N VAL A 486 -10.15 14.79 -13.21
CA VAL A 486 -10.63 15.30 -14.50
C VAL A 486 -11.60 14.32 -15.16
N CYS A 487 -11.28 13.02 -15.12
CA CYS A 487 -12.14 11.96 -15.65
C CYS A 487 -13.45 11.86 -14.85
N ASP A 488 -13.41 11.98 -13.51
CA ASP A 488 -14.61 12.03 -12.66
C ASP A 488 -15.52 13.21 -13.00
N MET A 489 -14.97 14.41 -13.25
CA MET A 489 -15.74 15.58 -13.71
C MET A 489 -16.49 15.30 -15.01
N ARG A 490 -15.93 14.49 -15.90
CA ARG A 490 -16.53 14.06 -17.17
C ARG A 490 -17.45 12.87 -17.04
N LYS A 491 -17.55 12.28 -15.84
CA LYS A 491 -18.25 11.01 -15.56
C LYS A 491 -17.69 9.82 -16.35
N ASP A 492 -16.41 9.90 -16.76
CA ASP A 492 -15.67 8.80 -17.37
C ASP A 492 -14.97 7.98 -16.28
N PHE A 493 -15.78 7.24 -15.54
CA PHE A 493 -15.33 6.51 -14.36
C PHE A 493 -14.33 5.38 -14.70
N ASP A 494 -14.42 4.80 -15.88
CA ASP A 494 -13.46 3.77 -16.32
C ASP A 494 -12.06 4.35 -16.48
N GLN A 495 -11.95 5.53 -17.11
CA GLN A 495 -10.67 6.25 -17.21
C GLN A 495 -10.19 6.74 -15.85
N ALA A 496 -11.08 7.23 -14.99
CA ALA A 496 -10.73 7.65 -13.63
C ALA A 496 -10.11 6.48 -12.84
N ILE A 497 -10.73 5.31 -12.86
CA ILE A 497 -10.22 4.08 -12.22
C ILE A 497 -8.87 3.67 -12.84
N MET A 498 -8.74 3.73 -14.16
CA MET A 498 -7.49 3.39 -14.85
C MET A 498 -6.35 4.32 -14.43
N HIS A 499 -6.58 5.63 -14.37
CA HIS A 499 -5.57 6.60 -13.95
C HIS A 499 -5.23 6.47 -12.47
N SER A 500 -6.20 6.26 -11.58
CA SER A 500 -5.95 6.02 -10.16
C SER A 500 -5.13 4.73 -9.93
N ARG A 501 -5.37 3.66 -10.70
CA ARG A 501 -4.55 2.45 -10.64
C ARG A 501 -3.11 2.71 -11.08
N LYS A 502 -2.89 3.49 -12.16
CA LYS A 502 -1.54 3.90 -12.57
C LYS A 502 -0.83 4.72 -11.50
N ALA A 503 -1.54 5.61 -10.82
CA ALA A 503 -0.98 6.36 -9.70
C ALA A 503 -0.57 5.42 -8.55
N ILE A 504 -1.39 4.41 -8.20
CA ILE A 504 -1.09 3.42 -7.17
C ILE A 504 0.10 2.52 -7.56
N GLU A 505 0.30 2.21 -8.84
CA GLU A 505 1.48 1.47 -9.30
C GLU A 505 2.80 2.18 -8.97
N GLN A 506 2.78 3.51 -8.89
CA GLN A 506 3.95 4.34 -8.53
C GLN A 506 3.98 4.64 -7.03
N GLU A 507 2.81 4.86 -6.41
CA GLU A 507 2.62 5.26 -5.01
C GLU A 507 1.66 4.29 -4.28
N PRO A 508 2.06 3.03 -4.05
CA PRO A 508 1.15 1.99 -3.56
C PRO A 508 0.60 2.26 -2.15
N TYR A 509 1.31 3.04 -1.35
CA TYR A 509 0.96 3.29 0.05
C TYR A 509 0.49 4.72 0.35
N LEU A 510 0.41 5.58 -0.66
CA LEU A 510 -0.07 6.95 -0.46
C LEU A 510 -1.60 6.97 -0.25
N GLY A 511 -2.02 7.32 0.99
CA GLY A 511 -3.41 7.23 1.42
C GLY A 511 -4.38 8.04 0.55
N ILE A 512 -3.96 9.24 0.07
CA ILE A 512 -4.83 10.07 -0.77
C ILE A 512 -5.09 9.43 -2.14
N ILE A 513 -4.07 8.85 -2.79
CA ILE A 513 -4.19 8.18 -4.09
C ILE A 513 -5.06 6.92 -3.96
N ASN A 514 -4.85 6.14 -2.88
CA ASN A 514 -5.68 4.97 -2.60
C ASN A 514 -7.14 5.35 -2.31
N SER A 515 -7.36 6.47 -1.61
CA SER A 515 -8.71 7.00 -1.38
C SER A 515 -9.37 7.51 -2.66
N GLN A 516 -8.59 8.08 -3.59
CA GLN A 516 -9.11 8.51 -4.91
C GLN A 516 -9.63 7.30 -5.71
N LEU A 517 -8.91 6.19 -5.75
CA LEU A 517 -9.42 4.98 -6.41
C LEU A 517 -10.75 4.51 -5.80
N ALA A 518 -10.84 4.56 -4.47
CA ALA A 518 -12.10 4.22 -3.80
C ALA A 518 -13.24 5.18 -4.13
N THR A 519 -12.93 6.49 -4.26
CA THR A 519 -13.90 7.51 -4.68
C THR A 519 -14.36 7.28 -6.11
N ASN A 520 -13.46 6.92 -7.02
CA ASN A 520 -13.83 6.55 -8.40
C ASN A 520 -14.76 5.33 -8.43
N TYR A 521 -14.51 4.30 -7.60
CA TYR A 521 -15.43 3.17 -7.45
C TYR A 521 -16.78 3.59 -6.88
N LEU A 522 -16.80 4.50 -5.89
CA LEU A 522 -18.03 5.02 -5.30
C LEU A 522 -18.88 5.75 -6.34
N TYR A 523 -18.27 6.61 -7.16
CA TYR A 523 -18.96 7.35 -8.22
C TYR A 523 -19.43 6.42 -9.35
N ALA A 524 -18.69 5.35 -9.63
CA ALA A 524 -19.10 4.30 -10.57
C ALA A 524 -20.21 3.38 -10.03
N GLY A 525 -20.63 3.52 -8.77
CA GLY A 525 -21.62 2.65 -8.13
C GLY A 525 -21.07 1.28 -7.69
N SER A 526 -19.76 1.08 -7.76
CA SER A 526 -19.05 -0.14 -7.34
C SER A 526 -18.76 -0.11 -5.83
N TYR A 527 -19.81 -0.16 -5.00
CA TYR A 527 -19.72 0.09 -3.55
C TYR A 527 -18.84 -0.93 -2.82
N LYS A 528 -18.86 -2.21 -3.24
CA LYS A 528 -18.04 -3.26 -2.62
C LYS A 528 -16.54 -3.03 -2.85
N GLU A 529 -16.17 -2.66 -4.07
CA GLU A 529 -14.80 -2.32 -4.43
C GLU A 529 -14.33 -1.05 -3.71
N ALA A 530 -15.22 -0.06 -3.58
CA ALA A 530 -14.96 1.16 -2.83
C ALA A 530 -14.68 0.87 -1.35
N GLU A 531 -15.55 0.08 -0.67
CA GLU A 531 -15.36 -0.32 0.73
C GLU A 531 -14.04 -1.08 0.92
N ALA A 532 -13.78 -2.08 0.08
CA ALA A 532 -12.55 -2.87 0.17
C ALA A 532 -11.29 -2.01 0.02
N GLN A 533 -11.30 -1.04 -0.91
CA GLN A 533 -10.17 -0.15 -1.13
C GLN A 533 -9.98 0.84 0.03
N LEU A 534 -11.06 1.37 0.62
CA LEU A 534 -10.99 2.26 1.80
C LEU A 534 -10.46 1.53 3.04
N LEU A 535 -10.93 0.29 3.28
CA LEU A 535 -10.43 -0.53 4.39
C LEU A 535 -8.94 -0.87 4.21
N LYS A 536 -8.53 -1.19 2.99
CA LYS A 536 -7.11 -1.41 2.66
C LYS A 536 -6.27 -0.16 2.90
N THR A 537 -6.78 1.04 2.57
CA THR A 537 -6.09 2.31 2.83
C THR A 537 -5.91 2.54 4.33
N HIS A 538 -6.91 2.18 5.13
CA HIS A 538 -6.83 2.24 6.59
C HIS A 538 -5.76 1.29 7.17
N GLU A 539 -5.55 0.10 6.60
CA GLU A 539 -4.49 -0.83 7.01
C GLU A 539 -3.10 -0.22 6.82
N TYR A 540 -2.93 0.63 5.79
CA TYR A 540 -1.65 1.30 5.53
C TYR A 540 -1.39 2.47 6.47
N ASP A 541 -2.42 3.25 6.79
CA ASP A 541 -2.35 4.39 7.70
C ASP A 541 -3.67 4.56 8.46
N SER A 542 -3.70 4.04 9.69
CA SER A 542 -4.87 4.12 10.57
C SER A 542 -5.16 5.52 11.11
N THR A 543 -4.23 6.48 10.92
CA THR A 543 -4.36 7.88 11.36
C THR A 543 -4.91 8.78 10.27
N PHE A 544 -4.99 8.31 9.03
CA PHE A 544 -5.49 9.08 7.90
C PHE A 544 -7.01 9.16 7.91
N ALA A 545 -7.57 10.36 8.00
CA ALA A 545 -9.01 10.60 8.22
C ALA A 545 -9.89 10.37 6.97
N ILE A 546 -9.34 10.56 5.76
CA ILE A 546 -10.08 10.56 4.50
C ILE A 546 -10.82 9.23 4.22
N PRO A 547 -10.22 8.03 4.44
CA PRO A 547 -10.95 6.78 4.23
C PRO A 547 -12.22 6.68 5.05
N TYR A 548 -12.21 7.14 6.30
CA TYR A 548 -13.38 7.14 7.16
C TYR A 548 -14.47 8.10 6.71
N TYR A 549 -14.09 9.24 6.15
CA TYR A 549 -15.04 10.17 5.54
C TYR A 549 -15.78 9.51 4.36
N TYR A 550 -15.07 8.88 3.44
CA TYR A 550 -15.70 8.20 2.30
C TYR A 550 -16.45 6.93 2.68
N LEU A 551 -15.98 6.17 3.70
CA LEU A 551 -16.77 5.07 4.28
C LEU A 551 -18.10 5.59 4.86
N GLY A 552 -18.07 6.73 5.51
CA GLY A 552 -19.30 7.35 6.03
C GLY A 552 -20.30 7.70 4.91
N ILE A 553 -19.82 8.24 3.79
CA ILE A 553 -20.65 8.52 2.61
C ILE A 553 -21.21 7.21 2.03
N LEU A 554 -20.36 6.21 1.82
CA LEU A 554 -20.74 4.91 1.29
C LEU A 554 -21.83 4.24 2.13
N TYR A 555 -21.64 4.17 3.44
CA TYR A 555 -22.61 3.55 4.34
C TYR A 555 -23.95 4.32 4.40
N ALA A 556 -23.93 5.65 4.24
CA ALA A 556 -25.16 6.43 4.12
C ALA A 556 -25.92 6.08 2.82
N GLN A 557 -25.23 5.92 1.70
CA GLN A 557 -25.82 5.49 0.42
C GLN A 557 -26.48 4.09 0.55
N GLU A 558 -25.86 3.20 1.29
CA GLU A 558 -26.39 1.86 1.59
C GLU A 558 -27.41 1.84 2.72
N LYS A 559 -27.80 3.02 3.27
CA LYS A 559 -28.72 3.19 4.40
C LYS A 559 -28.24 2.52 5.72
N GLN A 560 -26.94 2.29 5.84
CA GLN A 560 -26.29 1.75 7.05
C GLN A 560 -25.91 2.92 7.99
N TYR A 561 -26.90 3.65 8.48
CA TYR A 561 -26.71 4.94 9.16
C TYR A 561 -25.82 4.87 10.41
N ALA A 562 -25.92 3.80 11.20
CA ALA A 562 -25.06 3.62 12.38
C ALA A 562 -23.57 3.50 11.98
N ARG A 563 -23.24 2.78 10.91
CA ARG A 563 -21.88 2.67 10.38
C ARG A 563 -21.40 4.01 9.79
N SER A 564 -22.28 4.73 9.12
CA SER A 564 -22.00 6.07 8.58
C SER A 564 -21.59 7.03 9.68
N ILE A 565 -22.40 7.14 10.76
CA ILE A 565 -22.12 8.00 11.91
C ILE A 565 -20.80 7.61 12.59
N ALA A 566 -20.56 6.33 12.81
CA ALA A 566 -19.33 5.83 13.44
C ALA A 566 -18.10 6.20 12.61
N SER A 567 -18.17 6.05 11.28
CA SER A 567 -17.08 6.41 10.36
C SER A 567 -16.82 7.92 10.34
N MET A 568 -17.86 8.74 10.23
CA MET A 568 -17.73 10.21 10.27
C MET A 568 -17.18 10.71 11.62
N ALA A 569 -17.62 10.11 12.74
CA ALA A 569 -17.10 10.43 14.08
C ALA A 569 -15.60 10.10 14.18
N LYS A 570 -15.16 8.99 13.59
CA LYS A 570 -13.75 8.62 13.52
C LYS A 570 -12.95 9.61 12.67
N ALA A 571 -13.46 10.03 11.50
CA ALA A 571 -12.83 11.05 10.66
C ALA A 571 -12.64 12.38 11.42
N LYS A 572 -13.70 12.86 12.10
CA LYS A 572 -13.64 14.06 12.96
C LYS A 572 -12.59 13.92 14.07
N LYS A 573 -12.53 12.75 14.73
CA LYS A 573 -11.56 12.49 15.81
C LYS A 573 -10.11 12.52 15.31
N LEU A 574 -9.85 12.01 14.11
CA LEU A 574 -8.51 11.96 13.52
C LEU A 574 -8.04 13.33 13.02
N ALA A 575 -8.97 14.21 12.61
CA ALA A 575 -8.65 15.55 12.13
C ALA A 575 -9.65 16.58 12.69
N PRO A 576 -9.56 16.90 14.01
CA PRO A 576 -10.58 17.70 14.71
C PRO A 576 -10.68 19.15 14.21
N GLY A 577 -9.61 19.68 13.58
CA GLY A 577 -9.61 21.03 13.00
C GLY A 577 -10.28 21.13 11.63
N ARG A 578 -10.64 20.04 10.99
CA ARG A 578 -11.22 20.01 9.63
C ARG A 578 -12.73 20.12 9.69
N VAL A 579 -13.27 21.31 9.35
CA VAL A 579 -14.71 21.60 9.42
C VAL A 579 -15.53 20.69 8.51
N ARG A 580 -14.98 20.25 7.38
CA ARG A 580 -15.62 19.25 6.50
C ARG A 580 -16.06 17.99 7.25
N PHE A 581 -15.24 17.46 8.14
CA PHE A 581 -15.59 16.24 8.90
C PHE A 581 -16.60 16.51 10.01
N ILE A 582 -16.61 17.74 10.55
CA ILE A 582 -17.65 18.18 11.49
C ILE A 582 -18.99 18.24 10.76
N CYS A 583 -19.06 18.95 9.64
CA CYS A 583 -20.26 19.07 8.83
C CYS A 583 -20.76 17.72 8.31
N ALA A 584 -19.85 16.83 7.87
CA ALA A 584 -20.20 15.51 7.41
C ALA A 584 -20.80 14.62 8.52
N LEU A 585 -20.30 14.74 9.75
CA LEU A 585 -20.89 14.05 10.91
C LEU A 585 -22.30 14.58 11.20
N GLY A 586 -22.53 15.91 11.14
CA GLY A 586 -23.84 16.51 11.25
C GLY A 586 -24.80 16.00 10.18
N TRP A 587 -24.33 15.95 8.92
CA TRP A 587 -25.10 15.38 7.81
C TRP A 587 -25.46 13.91 8.05
N ALA A 588 -24.55 13.09 8.55
CA ALA A 588 -24.81 11.68 8.83
C ALA A 588 -25.88 11.48 9.91
N TYR A 589 -25.88 12.30 10.99
CA TYR A 589 -26.96 12.28 11.99
C TYR A 589 -28.30 12.69 11.41
N GLY A 590 -28.33 13.78 10.59
CA GLY A 590 -29.53 14.23 9.94
C GLY A 590 -30.13 13.21 8.97
N THR A 591 -29.27 12.55 8.18
CA THR A 591 -29.68 11.48 7.27
C THR A 591 -30.24 10.26 8.03
N ALA A 592 -29.76 10.02 9.24
CA ALA A 592 -30.29 9.00 10.16
C ALA A 592 -31.60 9.42 10.89
N GLY A 593 -32.04 10.68 10.73
CA GLY A 593 -33.24 11.24 11.35
C GLY A 593 -33.00 11.93 12.70
N ASP A 594 -31.78 11.98 13.22
CA ASP A 594 -31.45 12.69 14.47
C ASP A 594 -31.11 14.17 14.17
N LEU A 595 -32.17 14.95 13.90
CA LEU A 595 -32.06 16.37 13.55
C LEU A 595 -31.55 17.22 14.73
N GLN A 596 -31.78 16.82 15.97
CA GLN A 596 -31.28 17.54 17.14
C GLN A 596 -29.76 17.50 17.16
N LYS A 597 -29.20 16.30 17.07
CA LYS A 597 -27.76 16.08 17.06
C LYS A 597 -27.07 16.70 15.83
N ALA A 598 -27.73 16.63 14.68
CA ALA A 598 -27.27 17.29 13.46
C ALA A 598 -27.11 18.79 13.65
N ARG A 599 -28.11 19.47 14.27
CA ARG A 599 -28.06 20.92 14.57
C ARG A 599 -26.96 21.26 15.58
N GLU A 600 -26.80 20.48 16.65
CA GLU A 600 -25.75 20.68 17.66
C GLU A 600 -24.37 20.68 16.96
N ILE A 601 -24.10 19.69 16.11
CA ILE A 601 -22.82 19.56 15.41
C ILE A 601 -22.63 20.66 14.34
N PHE A 602 -23.69 21.04 13.63
CA PHE A 602 -23.61 22.11 12.66
C PHE A 602 -23.33 23.48 13.32
N ASN A 603 -23.90 23.73 14.51
CA ASN A 603 -23.59 24.95 15.29
C ASN A 603 -22.12 25.01 15.71
N GLU A 604 -21.44 23.85 15.96
CA GLU A 604 -19.99 23.79 16.19
C GLU A 604 -19.22 24.32 14.94
N ALA A 605 -19.65 23.90 13.74
CA ALA A 605 -19.03 24.37 12.50
C ALA A 605 -19.25 25.89 12.26
N LEU A 606 -20.45 26.40 12.59
CA LEU A 606 -20.78 27.83 12.49
C LEU A 606 -19.97 28.66 13.50
N ALA A 607 -19.70 28.15 14.69
CA ALA A 607 -18.85 28.83 15.67
C ALA A 607 -17.41 28.98 15.12
N ILE A 608 -16.86 27.93 14.50
CA ILE A 608 -15.53 28.00 13.87
C ILE A 608 -15.49 29.01 12.72
N GLN A 609 -16.59 29.18 11.98
CA GLN A 609 -16.70 30.19 10.90
C GLN A 609 -16.53 31.62 11.40
N GLN A 610 -16.86 31.92 12.66
CA GLN A 610 -16.66 33.24 13.25
C GLN A 610 -15.18 33.58 13.48
N GLU A 611 -14.33 32.56 13.60
CA GLU A 611 -12.92 32.72 13.95
C GLU A 611 -11.99 32.60 12.74
N LYS A 612 -12.36 31.75 11.76
CA LYS A 612 -11.55 31.50 10.56
C LYS A 612 -12.39 31.22 9.32
N TYR A 613 -11.74 31.24 8.17
CA TYR A 613 -12.37 30.85 6.91
C TYR A 613 -12.88 29.40 6.96
N VAL A 614 -14.11 29.20 6.53
CA VAL A 614 -14.73 27.89 6.30
C VAL A 614 -15.31 27.86 4.91
N ALA A 615 -15.05 26.80 4.14
CA ALA A 615 -15.58 26.66 2.80
C ALA A 615 -17.10 26.56 2.81
N ALA A 616 -17.76 27.34 1.94
CA ALA A 616 -19.21 27.33 1.80
C ALA A 616 -19.77 25.94 1.46
N TYR A 617 -19.00 25.14 0.70
CA TYR A 617 -19.33 23.75 0.39
C TYR A 617 -19.43 22.88 1.66
N ASP A 618 -18.48 23.01 2.58
CA ASP A 618 -18.49 22.25 3.84
C ASP A 618 -19.70 22.62 4.70
N LEU A 619 -20.03 23.91 4.78
CA LEU A 619 -21.24 24.38 5.47
C LEU A 619 -22.53 23.87 4.80
N ALA A 620 -22.56 23.82 3.45
CA ALA A 620 -23.71 23.28 2.73
C ALA A 620 -23.96 21.80 3.06
N ILE A 621 -22.88 20.99 3.19
CA ILE A 621 -23.01 19.60 3.66
C ILE A 621 -23.67 19.54 5.05
N GLY A 622 -23.22 20.37 5.99
CA GLY A 622 -23.80 20.44 7.33
C GLY A 622 -25.27 20.89 7.31
N ALA A 623 -25.59 21.90 6.48
CA ALA A 623 -26.96 22.41 6.32
C ALA A 623 -27.91 21.34 5.74
N LEU A 624 -27.47 20.54 4.78
CA LEU A 624 -28.25 19.41 4.24
C LEU A 624 -28.63 18.38 5.32
N GLY A 625 -27.87 18.29 6.40
CA GLY A 625 -28.17 17.40 7.53
C GLY A 625 -29.30 17.91 8.45
N ILE A 626 -29.66 19.19 8.37
CA ILE A 626 -30.69 19.79 9.23
C ILE A 626 -31.99 20.12 8.49
N GLY A 627 -32.07 19.86 7.18
CA GLY A 627 -33.24 20.08 6.29
C GLY A 627 -33.14 21.36 5.53
#